data_36a826e8d4c4ea1bb64259c3eeb2c364
#
_entry.id   36a826e8d4c4ea1bb64259c3eeb2c364
#
_cell.length_a   1.000
_cell.length_b   1.000
_cell.length_c   1.000
_cell.angle_alpha   90.00
_cell.angle_beta   90.00
_cell.angle_gamma   90.00
#
_symmetry.space_group_name_H-M   'P 1'
#
loop_
_entity.id
_entity.type
_entity.pdbx_description
1 polymer ?
#
loop_
_entity_poly.entity_id
_entity_poly.type
_entity_poly.pdbx_seq_one_letter_code
_entity_poly.pdbx_strand_id
1 'polypeptide(L)'
;MELIFEKSRPGRIATGIPKSDVPEVAVTDIINKNLLRDDVDLPEVAEVDLIRHYTQLSKRNFGVDVGFYPLGSCTMKYNPKINEDVSRLPGFTCLHPYSPVKFSQGSLQIMYELRQYLSEIFGMADFALQPAAGAHGELTGVMVIKKYFEKKGQKRSKILIPDTAHGTNPASGALCGYSVVTVRSNSEGGVDIGHLLELMTKDVAGLMITNPNTLGLFERDIEKVSEIVHRRGGLLYCDGANANAFMGITKPGDLGIDVIQLNLHKTFSTPHGCGGPGSGPVGVRKDLVRYLPVPRVIKKGRRYDWKYDFPDSIGRVRAFYGNFNVMVKAYTYIRSLGPAGLKRASEIAVLNANYVKERLRAHYDLPYDRICMHECVFSGKRQVKESGVHTSDIAKRLLDYGYHPPTIYFPLIVPEAIMIEPNETESKETLDAFCDTMIAIAGEVKENPELVKSAPLTTAVRRLDDVKAAREPDVCWG
;
A
#
# COMPACT_ATOMS: atom_id res chain seq x y z
N MET A 1 30.30 7.20 -4.67
CA MET A 1 30.40 6.83 -3.23
C MET A 1 30.93 5.42 -3.21
N GLU A 2 32.00 5.18 -2.47
CA GLU A 2 32.57 3.85 -2.31
C GLU A 2 31.54 2.89 -1.68
N LEU A 3 31.52 1.66 -2.16
CA LEU A 3 30.77 0.58 -1.54
C LEU A 3 31.43 0.18 -0.21
N ILE A 4 30.67 -0.47 0.66
CA ILE A 4 31.20 -0.92 1.96
C ILE A 4 32.39 -1.89 1.80
N PHE A 5 32.35 -2.71 0.74
CA PHE A 5 33.43 -3.66 0.40
C PHE A 5 34.72 -2.94 -0.01
N GLU A 6 34.64 -1.82 -0.74
CA GLU A 6 35.78 -1.00 -1.12
C GLU A 6 36.46 -0.33 0.08
N LYS A 7 35.71 -0.16 1.17
CA LYS A 7 36.22 0.41 2.44
C LYS A 7 36.89 -0.63 3.33
N SER A 8 36.81 -1.91 2.98
CA SER A 8 37.40 -2.99 3.76
C SER A 8 38.92 -2.83 3.91
N ARG A 9 39.42 -3.09 5.10
CA ARG A 9 40.84 -3.13 5.40
C ARG A 9 41.11 -4.27 6.39
N PRO A 10 42.07 -5.16 6.13
CA PRO A 10 42.35 -6.31 7.00
C PRO A 10 42.55 -5.92 8.47
N GLY A 11 41.94 -6.65 9.37
CA GLY A 11 42.02 -6.48 10.81
C GLY A 11 41.13 -5.40 11.40
N ARG A 12 40.29 -4.69 10.61
CA ARG A 12 39.31 -3.77 11.15
C ARG A 12 38.04 -4.50 11.60
N ILE A 13 37.58 -4.19 12.79
CA ILE A 13 36.40 -4.83 13.41
C ILE A 13 35.43 -3.75 13.88
N ALA A 14 34.16 -3.82 13.48
CA ALA A 14 33.12 -2.91 13.91
C ALA A 14 32.59 -3.29 15.30
N THR A 15 32.40 -4.59 15.55
CA THR A 15 31.93 -5.12 16.84
C THR A 15 32.39 -6.55 17.02
N GLY A 16 32.60 -6.97 18.25
CA GLY A 16 32.88 -8.36 18.57
C GLY A 16 31.60 -9.15 18.82
N ILE A 17 31.58 -10.40 18.39
CA ILE A 17 30.54 -11.35 18.78
C ILE A 17 30.78 -11.72 20.25
N PRO A 18 29.76 -11.65 21.14
CA PRO A 18 29.90 -12.12 22.51
C PRO A 18 30.39 -13.57 22.56
N LYS A 19 31.22 -13.90 23.55
CA LYS A 19 31.62 -15.29 23.77
C LYS A 19 30.39 -16.15 24.03
N SER A 20 30.40 -17.36 23.46
CA SER A 20 29.37 -18.36 23.70
C SER A 20 29.38 -18.76 25.18
N ASP A 21 28.19 -18.87 25.78
CA ASP A 21 27.99 -19.39 27.14
C ASP A 21 27.62 -20.89 27.14
N VAL A 22 27.66 -21.53 25.99
CA VAL A 22 27.49 -22.97 25.81
C VAL A 22 28.78 -23.60 25.32
N PRO A 23 28.98 -24.93 25.51
CA PRO A 23 30.16 -25.63 24.97
C PRO A 23 30.35 -25.40 23.48
N GLU A 24 31.56 -25.06 23.07
CA GLU A 24 31.90 -24.93 21.65
C GLU A 24 31.89 -26.32 20.99
N VAL A 25 31.20 -26.38 19.86
CA VAL A 25 31.19 -27.57 18.98
C VAL A 25 31.81 -27.16 17.65
N ALA A 26 32.76 -27.95 17.15
CA ALA A 26 33.34 -27.68 15.86
C ALA A 26 32.29 -27.77 14.76
N VAL A 27 32.23 -26.77 13.87
CA VAL A 27 31.24 -26.73 12.77
C VAL A 27 31.33 -28.01 11.90
N THR A 28 32.52 -28.57 11.75
CA THR A 28 32.78 -29.81 11.04
C THR A 28 32.16 -31.06 11.69
N ASP A 29 31.81 -30.98 12.97
CA ASP A 29 31.10 -32.07 13.67
C ASP A 29 29.60 -32.04 13.41
N ILE A 30 29.10 -30.92 12.91
CA ILE A 30 27.68 -30.70 12.63
C ILE A 30 27.40 -30.75 11.12
N ILE A 31 28.30 -30.18 10.32
CA ILE A 31 28.14 -30.02 8.87
C ILE A 31 29.31 -30.65 8.15
N ASN A 32 29.05 -31.40 7.06
CA ASN A 32 30.09 -31.97 6.23
C ASN A 32 31.03 -30.88 5.72
N LYS A 33 32.34 -31.07 5.90
CA LYS A 33 33.38 -30.11 5.50
C LYS A 33 33.26 -29.66 4.04
N ASN A 34 32.82 -30.52 3.14
CA ASN A 34 32.64 -30.20 1.72
C ASN A 34 31.47 -29.20 1.44
N LEU A 35 30.64 -28.94 2.44
CA LEU A 35 29.55 -27.95 2.38
C LEU A 35 29.92 -26.62 3.04
N LEU A 36 31.12 -26.55 3.65
CA LEU A 36 31.61 -25.32 4.28
C LEU A 36 32.40 -24.51 3.24
N ARG A 37 32.23 -23.19 3.32
CA ARG A 37 33.14 -22.26 2.63
C ARG A 37 34.45 -22.18 3.41
N ASP A 38 35.55 -22.08 2.71
CA ASP A 38 36.88 -21.88 3.33
C ASP A 38 37.00 -20.42 3.83
N ASP A 39 36.33 -19.50 3.14
CA ASP A 39 36.34 -18.09 3.49
C ASP A 39 34.97 -17.45 3.24
N VAL A 40 34.68 -16.35 3.95
CA VAL A 40 33.50 -15.52 3.78
C VAL A 40 33.98 -14.11 3.50
N ASP A 41 33.84 -13.67 2.26
CA ASP A 41 34.28 -12.35 1.80
C ASP A 41 33.35 -11.24 2.33
N LEU A 42 33.46 -11.00 3.63
CA LEU A 42 32.76 -9.91 4.32
C LEU A 42 33.70 -8.71 4.53
N PRO A 43 33.19 -7.47 4.43
CA PRO A 43 34.02 -6.30 4.60
C PRO A 43 34.50 -6.12 6.05
N GLU A 44 35.80 -5.97 6.24
CA GLU A 44 36.44 -5.63 7.51
C GLU A 44 36.49 -4.09 7.65
N VAL A 45 35.59 -3.53 8.46
CA VAL A 45 35.43 -2.07 8.64
C VAL A 45 35.33 -1.72 10.12
N ALA A 46 35.79 -0.55 10.50
CA ALA A 46 35.57 -0.04 11.85
C ALA A 46 34.12 0.46 12.03
N GLU A 47 33.59 0.42 13.26
CA GLU A 47 32.24 0.87 13.59
C GLU A 47 31.97 2.29 13.08
N VAL A 48 32.90 3.22 13.25
CA VAL A 48 32.74 4.60 12.78
C VAL A 48 32.58 4.69 11.28
N ASP A 49 33.32 3.88 10.50
CA ASP A 49 33.24 3.86 9.05
C ASP A 49 31.92 3.23 8.58
N LEU A 50 31.48 2.17 9.27
CA LEU A 50 30.20 1.50 9.03
C LEU A 50 29.03 2.47 9.23
N ILE A 51 28.96 3.13 10.39
CA ILE A 51 27.90 4.08 10.73
C ILE A 51 27.90 5.26 9.76
N ARG A 52 29.07 5.84 9.47
CA ARG A 52 29.18 6.96 8.52
C ARG A 52 28.71 6.56 7.13
N HIS A 53 29.08 5.37 6.66
CA HIS A 53 28.69 4.86 5.35
C HIS A 53 27.16 4.77 5.22
N TYR A 54 26.50 4.08 6.13
CA TYR A 54 25.03 3.92 6.07
C TYR A 54 24.27 5.22 6.39
N THR A 55 24.82 6.09 7.24
CA THR A 55 24.24 7.43 7.48
C THR A 55 24.30 8.29 6.20
N GLN A 56 25.40 8.22 5.45
CA GLN A 56 25.49 8.94 4.18
C GLN A 56 24.57 8.37 3.10
N LEU A 57 24.39 7.03 3.06
CA LEU A 57 23.41 6.39 2.19
C LEU A 57 21.99 6.80 2.54
N SER A 58 21.63 6.81 3.80
CA SER A 58 20.28 7.17 4.26
C SER A 58 19.89 8.60 3.87
N LYS A 59 20.86 9.53 3.87
CA LYS A 59 20.64 10.91 3.45
C LYS A 59 20.36 11.08 1.95
N ARG A 60 20.64 10.06 1.14
CA ARG A 60 20.35 10.07 -0.30
C ARG A 60 18.97 9.52 -0.63
N ASN A 61 18.29 8.91 0.34
CA ASN A 61 16.93 8.42 0.18
C ASN A 61 15.93 9.55 0.45
N PHE A 62 14.90 9.61 -0.38
CA PHE A 62 13.78 10.49 -0.14
C PHE A 62 12.77 9.80 0.79
N GLY A 63 12.11 10.56 1.66
CA GLY A 63 11.11 10.05 2.58
C GLY A 63 10.18 11.14 3.06
N VAL A 64 9.07 10.76 3.67
CA VAL A 64 8.04 11.68 4.18
C VAL A 64 8.53 12.65 5.27
N ASP A 65 9.67 12.35 5.91
CA ASP A 65 10.32 13.23 6.87
C ASP A 65 11.28 14.23 6.21
N VAL A 66 11.57 14.05 4.91
CA VAL A 66 12.47 14.93 4.13
C VAL A 66 11.67 15.99 3.39
N GLY A 67 10.50 15.63 2.85
CA GLY A 67 9.67 16.56 2.09
C GLY A 67 8.41 15.90 1.55
N PHE A 68 7.69 16.65 0.74
CA PHE A 68 6.45 16.20 0.12
C PHE A 68 6.69 14.99 -0.80
N TYR A 69 5.89 13.95 -0.60
CA TYR A 69 5.99 12.69 -1.33
C TYR A 69 4.69 12.46 -2.12
N PRO A 70 4.56 12.99 -3.35
CA PRO A 70 3.30 13.07 -4.09
C PRO A 70 2.86 11.78 -4.77
N LEU A 71 3.41 10.63 -4.38
CA LEU A 71 3.22 9.34 -5.05
C LEU A 71 1.76 8.88 -4.95
N GLY A 72 1.03 8.99 -6.04
CA GLY A 72 -0.38 8.58 -6.15
C GLY A 72 -0.57 7.08 -5.95
N SER A 73 -1.74 6.69 -5.47
CA SER A 73 -2.13 5.32 -5.11
C SER A 73 -1.35 4.71 -3.92
N CYS A 74 -0.51 5.50 -3.24
CA CYS A 74 0.33 5.03 -2.13
C CYS A 74 0.07 5.72 -0.79
N THR A 75 -0.64 6.84 -0.77
CA THR A 75 -0.93 7.65 0.44
C THR A 75 0.32 7.84 1.30
N MET A 76 1.34 8.50 0.71
CA MET A 76 2.64 8.75 1.36
C MET A 76 2.53 9.97 2.28
N LYS A 77 1.81 9.84 3.39
CA LYS A 77 1.62 10.90 4.36
C LYS A 77 2.59 10.81 5.53
N TYR A 78 2.80 11.93 6.20
CA TYR A 78 3.62 12.01 7.42
C TYR A 78 3.12 11.00 8.47
N ASN A 79 4.05 10.31 9.10
CA ASN A 79 3.76 9.34 10.17
C ASN A 79 3.99 10.02 11.53
N PRO A 80 2.94 10.31 12.33
CA PRO A 80 3.08 10.96 13.63
C PRO A 80 4.04 10.22 14.53
N LYS A 81 5.01 10.92 15.12
CA LYS A 81 6.08 10.30 15.93
C LYS A 81 5.54 9.60 17.18
N ILE A 82 4.42 10.06 17.72
CA ILE A 82 3.75 9.36 18.83
C ILE A 82 3.42 7.90 18.51
N ASN A 83 3.14 7.58 17.23
CA ASN A 83 2.87 6.20 16.81
C ASN A 83 4.13 5.34 16.93
N GLU A 84 5.30 5.91 16.63
CA GLU A 84 6.59 5.24 16.79
C GLU A 84 6.93 5.04 18.26
N ASP A 85 6.77 6.09 19.07
CA ASP A 85 7.09 6.06 20.51
C ASP A 85 6.25 5.01 21.24
N VAL A 86 4.93 5.00 21.02
CA VAL A 86 4.03 4.01 21.64
C VAL A 86 4.37 2.60 21.17
N SER A 87 4.66 2.40 19.88
CA SER A 87 4.97 1.08 19.35
C SER A 87 6.29 0.49 19.85
N ARG A 88 7.20 1.33 20.39
CA ARG A 88 8.49 0.94 20.97
C ARG A 88 8.44 0.63 22.46
N LEU A 89 7.29 0.81 23.11
CA LEU A 89 7.15 0.46 24.53
C LEU A 89 7.50 -1.02 24.76
N PRO A 90 8.29 -1.35 25.82
CA PRO A 90 8.74 -2.72 26.08
C PRO A 90 7.61 -3.75 26.14
N GLY A 91 6.42 -3.36 26.63
CA GLY A 91 5.24 -4.20 26.66
C GLY A 91 4.76 -4.66 25.29
N PHE A 92 5.18 -4.00 24.21
CA PHE A 92 4.83 -4.36 22.83
C PHE A 92 6.02 -4.93 22.05
N THR A 93 7.25 -4.54 22.37
CA THR A 93 8.45 -4.98 21.65
C THR A 93 9.09 -6.24 22.22
N CYS A 94 8.99 -6.45 23.55
CA CYS A 94 9.61 -7.58 24.23
C CYS A 94 8.67 -8.78 24.42
N LEU A 95 7.45 -8.74 23.88
CA LEU A 95 6.46 -9.80 24.03
C LEU A 95 5.73 -10.08 22.72
N HIS A 96 5.84 -11.30 22.22
CA HIS A 96 5.11 -11.73 21.04
C HIS A 96 3.62 -11.96 21.38
N PRO A 97 2.65 -11.57 20.52
CA PRO A 97 1.22 -11.80 20.76
C PRO A 97 0.82 -13.27 20.96
N TYR A 98 1.57 -14.23 20.41
CA TYR A 98 1.39 -15.66 20.62
C TYR A 98 2.06 -16.23 21.86
N SER A 99 2.69 -15.39 22.69
CA SER A 99 3.13 -15.79 24.04
C SER A 99 1.93 -16.28 24.87
N PRO A 100 2.14 -17.03 25.96
CA PRO A 100 1.04 -17.51 26.78
C PRO A 100 0.05 -16.38 27.08
N VAL A 101 -1.23 -16.65 26.87
CA VAL A 101 -2.35 -15.67 26.91
C VAL A 101 -2.34 -14.81 28.17
N LYS A 102 -1.93 -15.38 29.31
CA LYS A 102 -1.86 -14.65 30.59
C LYS A 102 -0.89 -13.47 30.56
N PHE A 103 0.15 -13.50 29.70
CA PHE A 103 1.15 -12.44 29.57
C PHE A 103 0.82 -11.45 28.45
N SER A 104 0.09 -11.88 27.42
CA SER A 104 -0.18 -11.10 26.21
C SER A 104 -1.53 -10.37 26.20
N GLN A 105 -2.17 -10.17 27.36
CA GLN A 105 -3.50 -9.58 27.46
C GLN A 105 -3.60 -8.20 26.81
N GLY A 106 -2.63 -7.31 27.02
CA GLY A 106 -2.61 -5.98 26.43
C GLY A 106 -2.50 -6.02 24.91
N SER A 107 -1.65 -6.89 24.36
CA SER A 107 -1.50 -7.09 22.92
C SER A 107 -2.78 -7.64 22.28
N LEU A 108 -3.41 -8.62 22.93
CA LEU A 108 -4.69 -9.18 22.48
C LEU A 108 -5.81 -8.16 22.54
N GLN A 109 -5.82 -7.31 23.58
CA GLN A 109 -6.80 -6.22 23.71
C GLN A 109 -6.68 -5.23 22.55
N ILE A 110 -5.48 -4.76 22.22
CA ILE A 110 -5.25 -3.85 21.10
C ILE A 110 -5.75 -4.47 19.79
N MET A 111 -5.43 -5.72 19.50
CA MET A 111 -5.89 -6.40 18.30
C MET A 111 -7.42 -6.55 18.26
N TYR A 112 -8.03 -6.86 19.41
CA TYR A 112 -9.49 -6.94 19.51
C TYR A 112 -10.14 -5.59 19.27
N GLU A 113 -9.68 -4.54 19.94
CA GLU A 113 -10.25 -3.20 19.82
C GLU A 113 -9.98 -2.58 18.44
N LEU A 114 -8.81 -2.80 17.83
CA LEU A 114 -8.53 -2.37 16.46
C LEU A 114 -9.54 -2.97 15.47
N ARG A 115 -9.88 -4.25 15.61
CA ARG A 115 -10.94 -4.87 14.81
C ARG A 115 -12.28 -4.15 14.99
N GLN A 116 -12.64 -3.82 16.24
CA GLN A 116 -13.89 -3.10 16.50
C GLN A 116 -13.89 -1.68 15.87
N TYR A 117 -12.76 -0.96 15.96
CA TYR A 117 -12.63 0.34 15.33
C TYR A 117 -12.74 0.26 13.81
N LEU A 118 -12.06 -0.70 13.19
CA LEU A 118 -12.18 -0.90 11.75
C LEU A 118 -13.60 -1.29 11.34
N SER A 119 -14.27 -2.15 12.13
CA SER A 119 -15.67 -2.51 11.89
C SER A 119 -16.59 -1.29 11.92
N GLU A 120 -16.42 -0.40 12.90
CA GLU A 120 -17.21 0.82 13.02
C GLU A 120 -16.92 1.82 11.90
N ILE A 121 -15.63 2.05 11.58
CA ILE A 121 -15.23 3.02 10.55
C ILE A 121 -15.75 2.61 9.16
N PHE A 122 -15.75 1.33 8.85
CA PHE A 122 -16.06 0.83 7.50
C PHE A 122 -17.43 0.15 7.38
N GLY A 123 -18.21 0.05 8.47
CA GLY A 123 -19.53 -0.57 8.46
C GLY A 123 -19.52 -2.09 8.23
N MET A 124 -18.42 -2.76 8.59
CA MET A 124 -18.29 -4.20 8.43
C MET A 124 -18.56 -4.95 9.73
N ALA A 125 -18.99 -6.21 9.63
CA ALA A 125 -19.34 -7.00 10.81
C ALA A 125 -18.11 -7.45 11.62
N ASP A 126 -17.01 -7.77 10.97
CA ASP A 126 -15.74 -8.17 11.61
C ASP A 126 -14.57 -8.06 10.64
N PHE A 127 -13.35 -8.01 11.19
CA PHE A 127 -12.09 -7.95 10.45
C PHE A 127 -11.12 -9.08 10.83
N ALA A 128 -10.35 -9.56 9.85
CA ALA A 128 -9.13 -10.33 10.08
C ALA A 128 -7.90 -9.40 9.96
N LEU A 129 -7.00 -9.45 10.94
CA LEU A 129 -5.77 -8.64 10.95
C LEU A 129 -4.53 -9.44 10.49
N GLN A 130 -4.71 -10.68 10.05
CA GLN A 130 -3.62 -11.58 9.68
C GLN A 130 -2.84 -11.18 8.43
N PRO A 131 -3.47 -10.67 7.35
CA PRO A 131 -2.76 -10.39 6.12
C PRO A 131 -1.65 -9.35 6.31
N ALA A 132 -0.50 -9.62 5.69
CA ALA A 132 0.72 -8.85 5.88
C ALA A 132 0.80 -7.56 5.07
N ALA A 133 -0.03 -7.46 4.02
CA ALA A 133 -0.04 -6.33 3.09
C ALA A 133 -1.38 -6.25 2.36
N GLY A 134 -1.60 -5.19 1.57
CA GLY A 134 -2.81 -5.00 0.77
C GLY A 134 -3.07 -6.18 -0.17
N ALA A 135 -2.10 -6.53 -1.02
CA ALA A 135 -2.22 -7.66 -1.95
C ALA A 135 -2.52 -9.00 -1.24
N HIS A 136 -1.95 -9.23 -0.05
CA HIS A 136 -2.29 -10.41 0.76
C HIS A 136 -3.71 -10.31 1.34
N GLY A 137 -4.18 -9.10 1.67
CA GLY A 137 -5.57 -8.84 2.04
C GLY A 137 -6.53 -9.08 0.88
N GLU A 138 -6.18 -8.64 -0.33
CA GLU A 138 -6.95 -8.91 -1.56
C GLU A 138 -7.11 -10.41 -1.78
N LEU A 139 -6.00 -11.16 -1.80
CA LEU A 139 -6.02 -12.63 -1.93
C LEU A 139 -6.90 -13.26 -0.85
N THR A 140 -6.74 -12.83 0.41
CA THR A 140 -7.55 -13.34 1.54
C THR A 140 -9.04 -13.08 1.33
N GLY A 141 -9.41 -11.89 0.88
CA GLY A 141 -10.80 -11.53 0.58
C GLY A 141 -11.41 -12.40 -0.52
N VAL A 142 -10.64 -12.63 -1.61
CA VAL A 142 -11.07 -13.51 -2.71
C VAL A 142 -11.18 -14.96 -2.25
N MET A 143 -10.29 -15.44 -1.37
CA MET A 143 -10.39 -16.76 -0.75
C MET A 143 -11.68 -16.92 0.08
N VAL A 144 -12.09 -15.87 0.82
CA VAL A 144 -13.35 -15.85 1.55
C VAL A 144 -14.54 -15.95 0.60
N ILE A 145 -14.54 -15.19 -0.50
CA ILE A 145 -15.55 -15.26 -1.56
C ILE A 145 -15.63 -16.68 -2.15
N LYS A 146 -14.49 -17.27 -2.48
CA LYS A 146 -14.43 -18.64 -3.00
C LYS A 146 -15.02 -19.63 -2.04
N LYS A 147 -14.61 -19.59 -0.76
CA LYS A 147 -15.11 -20.47 0.30
C LYS A 147 -16.62 -20.36 0.50
N TYR A 148 -17.17 -19.15 0.41
CA TYR A 148 -18.60 -18.90 0.50
C TYR A 148 -19.38 -19.65 -0.59
N PHE A 149 -18.94 -19.57 -1.86
CA PHE A 149 -19.61 -20.28 -2.96
C PHE A 149 -19.40 -21.79 -2.90
N GLU A 150 -18.23 -22.26 -2.51
CA GLU A 150 -17.98 -23.69 -2.28
C GLU A 150 -18.94 -24.27 -1.25
N LYS A 151 -19.14 -23.59 -0.11
CA LYS A 151 -20.08 -24.00 0.95
C LYS A 151 -21.55 -23.99 0.52
N LYS A 152 -21.88 -23.17 -0.48
CA LYS A 152 -23.21 -23.16 -1.11
C LYS A 152 -23.37 -24.17 -2.25
N GLY A 153 -22.33 -24.94 -2.57
CA GLY A 153 -22.35 -25.86 -3.70
C GLY A 153 -22.44 -25.16 -5.05
N GLN A 154 -22.09 -23.88 -5.14
CA GLN A 154 -22.17 -23.09 -6.37
C GLN A 154 -20.79 -23.03 -7.05
N LYS A 155 -20.71 -23.53 -8.28
CA LYS A 155 -19.51 -23.39 -9.12
C LYS A 155 -19.56 -22.02 -9.83
N ARG A 156 -18.77 -21.09 -9.32
CA ARG A 156 -18.53 -19.80 -9.96
C ARG A 156 -17.08 -19.75 -10.42
N SER A 157 -16.85 -19.39 -11.67
CA SER A 157 -15.53 -19.50 -12.31
C SER A 157 -14.93 -18.16 -12.70
N LYS A 158 -15.71 -17.08 -12.65
CA LYS A 158 -15.29 -15.74 -13.09
C LYS A 158 -15.33 -14.73 -11.96
N ILE A 159 -14.43 -13.75 -12.04
CA ILE A 159 -14.47 -12.54 -11.23
C ILE A 159 -14.35 -11.33 -12.15
N LEU A 160 -15.18 -10.31 -11.93
CA LEU A 160 -15.16 -9.09 -12.72
C LEU A 160 -14.25 -8.05 -12.05
N ILE A 161 -13.51 -7.28 -12.85
CA ILE A 161 -12.59 -6.26 -12.37
C ILE A 161 -12.63 -5.06 -13.33
N PRO A 162 -12.85 -3.81 -12.85
CA PRO A 162 -12.78 -2.63 -13.69
C PRO A 162 -11.39 -2.43 -14.32
N ASP A 163 -11.33 -1.81 -15.50
CA ASP A 163 -10.08 -1.46 -16.19
C ASP A 163 -9.24 -0.39 -15.47
N THR A 164 -9.84 0.27 -14.48
CA THR A 164 -9.17 1.18 -13.55
C THR A 164 -8.53 0.48 -12.35
N ALA A 165 -8.64 -0.85 -12.22
CA ALA A 165 -8.15 -1.55 -11.04
C ALA A 165 -6.62 -1.61 -10.98
N HIS A 166 -6.09 -1.72 -9.76
CA HIS A 166 -4.68 -2.02 -9.54
C HIS A 166 -4.34 -3.43 -10.02
N GLY A 167 -3.11 -3.63 -10.55
CA GLY A 167 -2.69 -4.91 -11.12
C GLY A 167 -2.72 -6.11 -10.17
N THR A 168 -2.72 -5.89 -8.85
CA THR A 168 -2.81 -6.95 -7.84
C THR A 168 -4.22 -7.55 -7.71
N ASN A 169 -5.27 -6.81 -8.09
CA ASN A 169 -6.65 -7.31 -8.08
C ASN A 169 -6.83 -8.50 -9.05
N PRO A 170 -6.49 -8.38 -10.36
CA PRO A 170 -6.55 -9.52 -11.27
C PRO A 170 -5.62 -10.67 -10.86
N ALA A 171 -4.44 -10.38 -10.33
CA ALA A 171 -3.52 -11.41 -9.82
C ALA A 171 -4.14 -12.22 -8.67
N SER A 172 -4.81 -11.58 -7.72
CA SER A 172 -5.50 -12.24 -6.60
C SER A 172 -6.66 -13.11 -7.09
N GLY A 173 -7.43 -12.64 -8.07
CA GLY A 173 -8.47 -13.43 -8.73
C GLY A 173 -7.91 -14.69 -9.39
N ALA A 174 -6.86 -14.54 -10.19
CA ALA A 174 -6.20 -15.66 -10.90
C ALA A 174 -5.59 -16.69 -9.92
N LEU A 175 -4.92 -16.24 -8.86
CA LEU A 175 -4.36 -17.11 -7.81
C LEU A 175 -5.45 -17.95 -7.11
N CYS A 176 -6.65 -17.44 -6.98
CA CYS A 176 -7.79 -18.19 -6.45
C CYS A 176 -8.46 -19.10 -7.50
N GLY A 177 -7.97 -19.13 -8.74
CA GLY A 177 -8.47 -19.98 -9.82
C GLY A 177 -9.69 -19.40 -10.53
N TYR A 178 -9.95 -18.10 -10.44
CA TYR A 178 -10.96 -17.42 -11.24
C TYR A 178 -10.42 -16.96 -12.59
N SER A 179 -11.25 -17.04 -13.62
CA SER A 179 -11.03 -16.30 -14.86
C SER A 179 -11.38 -14.84 -14.62
N VAL A 180 -10.42 -13.95 -14.84
CA VAL A 180 -10.62 -12.51 -14.69
C VAL A 180 -11.24 -11.93 -15.94
N VAL A 181 -12.31 -11.15 -15.78
CA VAL A 181 -13.00 -10.48 -16.89
C VAL A 181 -13.05 -8.98 -16.60
N THR A 182 -12.58 -8.18 -17.55
CA THR A 182 -12.50 -6.73 -17.39
C THR A 182 -13.84 -6.05 -17.67
N VAL A 183 -14.28 -5.20 -16.77
CA VAL A 183 -15.41 -4.27 -16.97
C VAL A 183 -14.84 -2.93 -17.43
N ARG A 184 -15.38 -2.38 -18.52
CA ARG A 184 -14.95 -1.09 -19.06
C ARG A 184 -15.42 0.06 -18.18
N SER A 185 -14.66 1.14 -18.20
CA SER A 185 -15.09 2.43 -17.66
C SER A 185 -16.00 3.16 -18.67
N ASN A 186 -16.91 3.97 -18.15
CA ASN A 186 -17.69 4.91 -18.93
C ASN A 186 -16.89 6.20 -19.23
N SER A 187 -17.46 7.13 -19.98
CA SER A 187 -16.82 8.40 -20.36
C SER A 187 -16.51 9.32 -19.18
N GLU A 188 -17.10 9.08 -18.01
CA GLU A 188 -16.84 9.85 -16.78
C GLU A 188 -15.85 9.16 -15.84
N GLY A 189 -15.27 8.02 -16.23
CA GLY A 189 -14.29 7.26 -15.45
C GLY A 189 -14.88 6.38 -14.35
N GLY A 190 -16.21 6.18 -14.33
CA GLY A 190 -16.90 5.20 -13.48
C GLY A 190 -17.14 3.88 -14.21
N VAL A 191 -17.74 2.91 -13.54
CA VAL A 191 -18.11 1.62 -14.13
C VAL A 191 -19.17 1.79 -15.23
N ASP A 192 -18.94 1.18 -16.42
CA ASP A 192 -19.97 1.08 -17.44
C ASP A 192 -21.06 0.10 -17.01
N ILE A 193 -22.21 0.64 -16.61
CA ILE A 193 -23.34 -0.13 -16.08
C ILE A 193 -23.90 -1.10 -17.15
N GLY A 194 -23.95 -0.69 -18.41
CA GLY A 194 -24.41 -1.55 -19.51
C GLY A 194 -23.50 -2.77 -19.66
N HIS A 195 -22.21 -2.54 -19.73
CA HIS A 195 -21.22 -3.61 -19.83
C HIS A 195 -21.19 -4.50 -18.57
N LEU A 196 -21.37 -3.93 -17.38
CA LEU A 196 -21.49 -4.73 -16.15
C LEU A 196 -22.70 -5.67 -16.21
N LEU A 197 -23.86 -5.19 -16.67
CA LEU A 197 -25.09 -6.00 -16.81
C LEU A 197 -24.89 -7.18 -17.80
N GLU A 198 -24.19 -6.97 -18.89
CA GLU A 198 -23.88 -8.01 -19.89
C GLU A 198 -22.97 -9.09 -19.30
N LEU A 199 -21.94 -8.67 -18.53
CA LEU A 199 -20.94 -9.58 -17.97
C LEU A 199 -21.41 -10.33 -16.72
N MET A 200 -22.37 -9.78 -15.96
CA MET A 200 -22.85 -10.36 -14.68
C MET A 200 -23.73 -11.59 -14.90
N THR A 201 -23.11 -12.68 -15.32
CA THR A 201 -23.73 -14.01 -15.55
C THR A 201 -23.70 -14.89 -14.28
N LYS A 202 -24.40 -16.04 -14.28
CA LYS A 202 -24.52 -16.93 -13.10
C LYS A 202 -23.19 -17.55 -12.64
N ASP A 203 -22.18 -17.59 -13.49
CA ASP A 203 -20.85 -18.13 -13.21
C ASP A 203 -19.87 -17.08 -12.66
N VAL A 204 -20.32 -15.83 -12.50
CA VAL A 204 -19.53 -14.75 -11.90
C VAL A 204 -19.63 -14.79 -10.37
N ALA A 205 -18.50 -14.88 -9.69
CA ALA A 205 -18.43 -14.87 -8.22
C ALA A 205 -18.68 -13.47 -7.64
N GLY A 206 -18.23 -12.44 -8.34
CA GLY A 206 -18.43 -11.07 -7.89
C GLY A 206 -17.67 -10.06 -8.73
N LEU A 207 -17.76 -8.80 -8.29
CA LEU A 207 -17.01 -7.66 -8.80
C LEU A 207 -16.00 -7.21 -7.76
N MET A 208 -14.72 -7.06 -8.14
CA MET A 208 -13.71 -6.40 -7.33
C MET A 208 -13.58 -4.94 -7.80
N ILE A 209 -14.02 -4.00 -6.99
CA ILE A 209 -13.95 -2.56 -7.29
C ILE A 209 -12.99 -1.86 -6.34
N THR A 210 -12.26 -0.86 -6.83
CA THR A 210 -11.56 0.12 -5.99
C THR A 210 -12.44 1.37 -5.90
N ASN A 211 -12.77 1.84 -4.70
CA ASN A 211 -13.58 3.05 -4.55
C ASN A 211 -13.07 3.91 -3.39
N PRO A 212 -12.62 5.17 -3.66
CA PRO A 212 -12.45 5.78 -4.98
C PRO A 212 -11.51 4.99 -5.89
N ASN A 213 -11.72 5.06 -7.21
CA ASN A 213 -10.91 4.32 -8.15
C ASN A 213 -9.52 4.99 -8.34
N THR A 214 -8.67 4.37 -9.18
CA THR A 214 -7.30 4.87 -9.43
C THR A 214 -7.24 6.14 -10.30
N LEU A 215 -8.38 6.67 -10.73
CA LEU A 215 -8.48 8.01 -11.31
C LEU A 215 -8.70 9.08 -10.21
N GLY A 216 -8.78 8.68 -8.94
CA GLY A 216 -9.17 9.53 -7.84
C GLY A 216 -10.67 9.84 -7.80
N LEU A 217 -11.51 9.08 -8.48
CA LEU A 217 -12.94 9.35 -8.65
C LEU A 217 -13.80 8.41 -7.81
N PHE A 218 -14.75 8.98 -7.06
CA PHE A 218 -15.76 8.18 -6.36
C PHE A 218 -16.77 7.60 -7.37
N GLU A 219 -17.07 6.29 -7.24
CA GLU A 219 -18.09 5.64 -8.05
C GLU A 219 -19.49 6.12 -7.67
N ARG A 220 -20.07 6.95 -8.53
CA ARG A 220 -21.38 7.56 -8.28
C ARG A 220 -22.52 6.55 -8.29
N ASP A 221 -22.38 5.52 -9.12
CA ASP A 221 -23.38 4.48 -9.30
C ASP A 221 -23.15 3.28 -8.37
N ILE A 222 -22.41 3.43 -7.28
CA ILE A 222 -22.02 2.31 -6.39
C ILE A 222 -23.22 1.50 -5.88
N GLU A 223 -24.33 2.16 -5.54
CA GLU A 223 -25.55 1.48 -5.10
C GLU A 223 -26.15 0.63 -6.21
N LYS A 224 -26.19 1.15 -7.42
CA LYS A 224 -26.67 0.44 -8.62
C LYS A 224 -25.74 -0.70 -9.01
N VAL A 225 -24.42 -0.50 -8.92
CA VAL A 225 -23.41 -1.56 -9.10
C VAL A 225 -23.65 -2.67 -8.08
N SER A 226 -23.82 -2.35 -6.81
CA SER A 226 -24.11 -3.29 -5.73
C SER A 226 -25.40 -4.07 -6.00
N GLU A 227 -26.46 -3.39 -6.39
CA GLU A 227 -27.75 -4.01 -6.71
C GLU A 227 -27.63 -5.03 -7.87
N ILE A 228 -26.94 -4.66 -8.96
CA ILE A 228 -26.71 -5.55 -10.11
C ILE A 228 -25.94 -6.81 -9.69
N VAL A 229 -24.85 -6.64 -8.94
CA VAL A 229 -24.04 -7.77 -8.45
C VAL A 229 -24.85 -8.70 -7.57
N HIS A 230 -25.59 -8.16 -6.59
CA HIS A 230 -26.38 -8.95 -5.64
C HIS A 230 -27.59 -9.63 -6.30
N ARG A 231 -28.31 -8.99 -7.21
CA ARG A 231 -29.43 -9.60 -7.95
C ARG A 231 -28.99 -10.84 -8.73
N ARG A 232 -27.75 -10.90 -9.20
CA ARG A 232 -27.18 -12.07 -9.87
C ARG A 232 -26.52 -13.06 -8.88
N GLY A 233 -26.65 -12.80 -7.57
CA GLY A 233 -26.13 -13.64 -6.49
C GLY A 233 -24.61 -13.58 -6.35
N GLY A 234 -23.94 -12.60 -6.94
CA GLY A 234 -22.51 -12.31 -6.76
C GLY A 234 -22.23 -11.59 -5.43
N LEU A 235 -20.94 -11.38 -5.15
CA LEU A 235 -20.46 -10.58 -4.02
C LEU A 235 -19.71 -9.35 -4.51
N LEU A 236 -19.86 -8.24 -3.79
CA LEU A 236 -19.15 -6.99 -4.09
C LEU A 236 -17.95 -6.86 -3.15
N TYR A 237 -16.76 -6.92 -3.74
CA TYR A 237 -15.49 -6.69 -3.04
C TYR A 237 -15.00 -5.27 -3.29
N CYS A 238 -14.55 -4.60 -2.24
CA CYS A 238 -13.91 -3.28 -2.31
C CYS A 238 -12.43 -3.37 -1.97
N ASP A 239 -11.58 -2.93 -2.89
CA ASP A 239 -10.21 -2.57 -2.57
C ASP A 239 -10.23 -1.23 -1.82
N GLY A 240 -9.94 -1.26 -0.53
CA GLY A 240 -9.93 -0.11 0.36
C GLY A 240 -8.56 0.58 0.45
N ALA A 241 -7.68 0.39 -0.52
CA ALA A 241 -6.40 1.08 -0.57
C ALA A 241 -6.55 2.61 -0.50
N ASN A 242 -7.63 3.14 -1.07
CA ASN A 242 -7.95 4.56 -1.15
C ASN A 242 -8.88 5.06 -0.02
N ALA A 243 -8.99 4.31 1.07
CA ALA A 243 -9.88 4.62 2.20
C ALA A 243 -9.56 5.97 2.90
N ASN A 244 -8.38 6.53 2.68
CA ASN A 244 -8.01 7.87 3.18
C ASN A 244 -8.97 8.98 2.69
N ALA A 245 -9.69 8.74 1.61
CA ALA A 245 -10.61 9.70 1.01
C ALA A 245 -11.97 9.82 1.73
N PHE A 246 -12.35 8.86 2.59
CA PHE A 246 -13.74 8.79 3.07
C PHE A 246 -13.91 8.34 4.54
N MET A 247 -12.84 8.20 5.31
CA MET A 247 -12.93 7.86 6.74
C MET A 247 -13.85 8.84 7.48
N GLY A 248 -14.78 8.32 8.26
CA GLY A 248 -15.72 9.14 9.03
C GLY A 248 -16.74 9.93 8.21
N ILE A 249 -16.80 9.71 6.89
CA ILE A 249 -17.76 10.37 5.97
C ILE A 249 -18.78 9.34 5.45
N THR A 250 -18.31 8.20 4.93
CA THR A 250 -19.18 7.11 4.48
C THR A 250 -18.64 5.76 4.92
N LYS A 251 -19.51 4.78 5.04
CA LYS A 251 -19.18 3.40 5.41
C LYS A 251 -19.43 2.49 4.21
N PRO A 252 -18.40 1.84 3.65
CA PRO A 252 -18.55 0.92 2.53
C PRO A 252 -19.59 -0.18 2.77
N GLY A 253 -19.71 -0.70 4.00
CA GLY A 253 -20.74 -1.68 4.36
C GLY A 253 -22.15 -1.19 4.09
N ASP A 254 -22.44 0.11 4.30
CA ASP A 254 -23.76 0.71 4.05
C ASP A 254 -24.02 0.88 2.54
N LEU A 255 -22.97 0.89 1.72
CA LEU A 255 -23.05 0.94 0.24
C LEU A 255 -23.17 -0.44 -0.40
N GLY A 256 -23.34 -1.49 0.40
CA GLY A 256 -23.51 -2.87 -0.07
C GLY A 256 -22.20 -3.61 -0.37
N ILE A 257 -21.07 -3.15 0.15
CA ILE A 257 -19.81 -3.88 0.08
C ILE A 257 -19.87 -5.11 0.99
N ASP A 258 -19.57 -6.28 0.44
CA ASP A 258 -19.58 -7.55 1.15
C ASP A 258 -18.24 -7.90 1.80
N VAL A 259 -17.16 -7.55 1.11
CA VAL A 259 -15.76 -7.77 1.52
C VAL A 259 -14.95 -6.53 1.23
N ILE A 260 -14.13 -6.08 2.18
CA ILE A 260 -13.19 -4.97 1.99
C ILE A 260 -11.81 -5.37 2.50
N GLN A 261 -10.77 -5.02 1.78
CA GLN A 261 -9.42 -5.00 2.32
C GLN A 261 -8.96 -3.57 2.58
N LEU A 262 -8.03 -3.39 3.52
CA LEU A 262 -7.48 -2.11 3.90
C LEU A 262 -5.95 -2.15 3.90
N ASN A 263 -5.33 -0.97 3.82
CA ASN A 263 -3.89 -0.80 3.99
C ASN A 263 -3.64 0.09 5.21
N LEU A 264 -3.23 -0.50 6.35
CA LEU A 264 -2.90 0.30 7.54
C LEU A 264 -1.73 1.26 7.28
N HIS A 265 -0.81 0.84 6.42
CA HIS A 265 0.36 1.63 6.00
C HIS A 265 0.05 2.75 4.98
N LYS A 266 -1.22 2.95 4.62
CA LYS A 266 -1.71 4.09 3.84
C LYS A 266 -2.62 4.94 4.71
N THR A 267 -3.88 4.55 4.83
CA THR A 267 -4.95 5.26 5.51
C THR A 267 -4.64 5.59 6.97
N PHE A 268 -3.99 4.69 7.69
CA PHE A 268 -3.75 4.86 9.13
C PHE A 268 -2.30 5.26 9.46
N SER A 269 -1.60 5.86 8.49
CA SER A 269 -0.33 6.56 8.70
C SER A 269 0.74 5.73 9.40
N THR A 270 0.90 4.48 8.96
CA THR A 270 2.05 3.66 9.38
C THR A 270 3.07 3.59 8.25
N PRO A 271 4.37 3.41 8.55
CA PRO A 271 5.41 3.38 7.53
C PRO A 271 5.18 2.28 6.47
N HIS A 272 5.46 2.60 5.19
CA HIS A 272 5.50 1.62 4.11
C HIS A 272 6.74 0.72 4.21
N GLY A 273 7.89 1.29 4.57
CA GLY A 273 9.15 0.58 4.81
C GLY A 273 9.80 -0.03 3.57
N CYS A 274 9.52 0.49 2.36
CA CYS A 274 10.14 0.03 1.09
C CYS A 274 10.15 -1.50 0.93
N GLY A 275 8.97 -2.15 0.93
CA GLY A 275 8.86 -3.60 0.96
C GLY A 275 8.93 -4.21 2.37
N GLY A 276 8.99 -3.36 3.39
CA GLY A 276 8.95 -3.70 4.79
C GLY A 276 7.54 -3.94 5.33
N PRO A 277 7.35 -3.83 6.65
CA PRO A 277 6.12 -4.26 7.29
C PRO A 277 4.92 -3.42 6.86
N GLY A 278 3.95 -4.06 6.24
CA GLY A 278 2.63 -3.50 5.97
C GLY A 278 1.57 -4.21 6.82
N SER A 279 0.30 -3.95 6.51
CA SER A 279 -0.83 -4.71 7.04
C SER A 279 -2.04 -4.54 6.12
N GLY A 280 -2.73 -5.64 5.85
CA GLY A 280 -3.88 -5.71 4.95
C GLY A 280 -5.12 -6.30 5.60
N PRO A 281 -5.72 -5.66 6.63
CA PRO A 281 -6.94 -6.17 7.25
C PRO A 281 -8.05 -6.42 6.23
N VAL A 282 -8.79 -7.49 6.44
CA VAL A 282 -9.94 -7.87 5.61
C VAL A 282 -11.20 -7.83 6.45
N GLY A 283 -12.12 -6.95 6.08
CA GLY A 283 -13.45 -6.81 6.67
C GLY A 283 -14.52 -7.50 5.84
N VAL A 284 -15.52 -8.03 6.51
CA VAL A 284 -16.62 -8.75 5.84
C VAL A 284 -17.97 -8.45 6.47
N ARG A 285 -19.03 -8.60 5.68
CA ARG A 285 -20.41 -8.57 6.17
C ARG A 285 -20.71 -9.80 7.06
N LYS A 286 -21.82 -9.76 7.80
CA LYS A 286 -22.15 -10.67 8.89
C LYS A 286 -22.11 -12.16 8.52
N ASP A 287 -22.69 -12.56 7.42
CA ASP A 287 -22.78 -13.98 7.00
C ASP A 287 -21.43 -14.54 6.49
N LEU A 288 -20.48 -13.68 6.16
CA LEU A 288 -19.13 -14.06 5.75
C LEU A 288 -18.15 -14.20 6.91
N VAL A 289 -18.48 -13.70 8.11
CA VAL A 289 -17.58 -13.74 9.28
C VAL A 289 -17.06 -15.14 9.58
N ARG A 290 -17.89 -16.19 9.39
CA ARG A 290 -17.50 -17.58 9.63
C ARG A 290 -16.29 -18.04 8.80
N TYR A 291 -16.08 -17.46 7.63
CA TYR A 291 -15.01 -17.82 6.67
C TYR A 291 -13.68 -17.11 6.93
N LEU A 292 -13.67 -16.05 7.75
CA LEU A 292 -12.43 -15.31 8.04
C LEU A 292 -11.33 -16.23 8.59
N PRO A 293 -10.05 -15.87 8.38
CA PRO A 293 -8.90 -16.62 8.86
C PRO A 293 -8.90 -16.90 10.36
N VAL A 294 -8.22 -17.97 10.76
CA VAL A 294 -7.97 -18.34 12.16
C VAL A 294 -6.48 -18.27 12.49
N PRO A 295 -6.10 -18.06 13.77
CA PRO A 295 -6.94 -17.81 14.94
C PRO A 295 -7.56 -16.43 14.96
N ARG A 296 -8.56 -16.21 15.82
CA ARG A 296 -9.16 -14.90 16.09
C ARG A 296 -9.05 -14.56 17.55
N VAL A 297 -8.81 -13.30 17.87
CA VAL A 297 -8.89 -12.82 19.25
C VAL A 297 -10.35 -12.71 19.65
N ILE A 298 -10.71 -13.32 20.76
CA ILE A 298 -12.05 -13.23 21.38
C ILE A 298 -11.95 -12.62 22.76
N LYS A 299 -13.07 -12.03 23.23
CA LYS A 299 -13.21 -11.50 24.58
C LYS A 299 -14.09 -12.44 25.39
N LYS A 300 -13.59 -12.89 26.56
CA LYS A 300 -14.31 -13.71 27.54
C LYS A 300 -14.38 -12.95 28.87
N GLY A 301 -15.50 -12.29 29.15
CA GLY A 301 -15.60 -11.40 30.30
C GLY A 301 -14.59 -10.25 30.21
N ARG A 302 -13.65 -10.19 31.19
CA ARG A 302 -12.58 -9.17 31.21
C ARG A 302 -11.27 -9.63 30.57
N ARG A 303 -11.20 -10.84 30.02
CA ARG A 303 -9.98 -11.42 29.45
C ARG A 303 -10.10 -11.58 27.94
N TYR A 304 -8.97 -11.60 27.25
CA TYR A 304 -8.83 -11.85 25.84
C TYR A 304 -8.15 -13.21 25.63
N ASP A 305 -8.53 -13.92 24.58
CA ASP A 305 -8.04 -15.27 24.30
C ASP A 305 -7.98 -15.51 22.79
N TRP A 306 -7.20 -16.48 22.36
CA TRP A 306 -7.20 -16.99 21.01
C TRP A 306 -8.27 -18.07 20.81
N LYS A 307 -9.07 -17.94 19.75
CA LYS A 307 -9.99 -18.99 19.32
C LYS A 307 -9.56 -19.51 17.95
N TYR A 308 -9.36 -20.81 17.84
CA TYR A 308 -8.92 -21.53 16.64
C TYR A 308 -10.07 -22.27 15.95
N ASP A 309 -11.05 -22.73 16.73
CA ASP A 309 -12.18 -23.54 16.25
C ASP A 309 -13.22 -22.68 15.53
N PHE A 310 -13.10 -22.66 14.20
CA PHE A 310 -14.06 -22.11 13.26
C PHE A 310 -14.09 -23.02 12.03
N PRO A 311 -15.01 -24.02 11.98
CA PRO A 311 -14.97 -25.11 10.99
C PRO A 311 -15.15 -24.66 9.54
N ASP A 312 -15.73 -23.49 9.31
CA ASP A 312 -15.94 -22.94 7.98
C ASP A 312 -14.80 -21.98 7.54
N SER A 313 -13.85 -21.67 8.41
CA SER A 313 -12.74 -20.75 8.11
C SER A 313 -11.93 -21.21 6.90
N ILE A 314 -11.35 -20.25 6.17
CA ILE A 314 -10.34 -20.52 5.13
C ILE A 314 -9.01 -21.01 5.71
N GLY A 315 -8.87 -21.09 7.04
CA GLY A 315 -7.64 -21.51 7.70
C GLY A 315 -6.70 -20.34 8.01
N ARG A 316 -5.42 -20.64 8.21
CA ARG A 316 -4.38 -19.62 8.39
C ARG A 316 -3.91 -19.10 7.03
N VAL A 317 -3.77 -17.81 6.91
CA VAL A 317 -3.20 -17.18 5.71
C VAL A 317 -1.75 -16.74 5.91
N ARG A 318 -1.25 -16.84 7.15
CA ARG A 318 0.13 -16.50 7.51
C ARG A 318 0.59 -17.31 8.72
N ALA A 319 1.92 -17.58 8.82
CA ALA A 319 2.53 -18.27 9.97
C ALA A 319 2.36 -17.47 11.28
N PHE A 320 2.62 -16.14 11.23
CA PHE A 320 2.40 -15.20 12.34
C PHE A 320 1.10 -14.41 12.13
N TYR A 321 0.62 -13.77 13.21
CA TYR A 321 -0.62 -12.99 13.16
C TYR A 321 -0.35 -11.54 12.73
N GLY A 322 -0.16 -11.32 11.44
CA GLY A 322 0.08 -10.00 10.88
C GLY A 322 1.39 -9.36 11.37
N ASN A 323 1.48 -8.05 11.26
CA ASN A 323 2.58 -7.23 11.75
C ASN A 323 2.13 -6.43 12.98
N PHE A 324 2.33 -6.98 14.17
CA PHE A 324 1.77 -6.43 15.41
C PHE A 324 2.18 -4.98 15.67
N ASN A 325 3.44 -4.63 15.41
CA ASN A 325 3.92 -3.25 15.55
C ASN A 325 3.12 -2.26 14.68
N VAL A 326 2.77 -2.63 13.44
CA VAL A 326 1.92 -1.83 12.56
C VAL A 326 0.51 -1.68 13.13
N MET A 327 -0.02 -2.73 13.74
CA MET A 327 -1.34 -2.68 14.40
C MET A 327 -1.34 -1.70 15.58
N VAL A 328 -0.27 -1.68 16.38
CA VAL A 328 -0.10 -0.72 17.50
C VAL A 328 -0.06 0.71 16.96
N LYS A 329 0.69 0.98 15.90
CA LYS A 329 0.77 2.31 15.28
C LYS A 329 -0.58 2.77 14.75
N ALA A 330 -1.28 1.92 14.00
CA ALA A 330 -2.62 2.24 13.49
C ALA A 330 -3.64 2.45 14.62
N TYR A 331 -3.58 1.64 15.67
CA TYR A 331 -4.41 1.82 16.86
C TYR A 331 -4.13 3.16 17.53
N THR A 332 -2.86 3.54 17.69
CA THR A 332 -2.45 4.82 18.26
C THR A 332 -2.96 5.99 17.40
N TYR A 333 -2.82 5.90 16.07
CA TYR A 333 -3.33 6.90 15.13
C TYR A 333 -4.86 7.11 15.27
N ILE A 334 -5.63 6.03 15.27
CA ILE A 334 -7.09 6.09 15.45
C ILE A 334 -7.45 6.72 16.79
N ARG A 335 -6.77 6.33 17.87
CA ARG A 335 -7.02 6.85 19.22
C ARG A 335 -6.63 8.32 19.37
N SER A 336 -5.55 8.73 18.74
CA SER A 336 -5.05 10.13 18.80
C SER A 336 -5.98 11.08 18.07
N LEU A 337 -6.51 10.68 16.92
CA LEU A 337 -7.39 11.52 16.09
C LEU A 337 -8.85 11.47 16.55
N GLY A 338 -9.32 10.33 17.01
CA GLY A 338 -10.74 10.12 17.27
C GLY A 338 -11.62 10.25 16.04
N PRO A 339 -12.96 10.15 16.17
CA PRO A 339 -13.88 10.21 15.03
C PRO A 339 -13.79 11.53 14.25
N ALA A 340 -13.72 12.66 14.96
CA ALA A 340 -13.64 13.98 14.35
C ALA A 340 -12.35 14.20 13.57
N GLY A 341 -11.20 13.76 14.12
CA GLY A 341 -9.91 13.86 13.46
C GLY A 341 -9.80 12.96 12.22
N LEU A 342 -10.34 11.72 12.27
CA LEU A 342 -10.38 10.83 11.11
C LEU A 342 -11.20 11.43 9.96
N LYS A 343 -12.39 11.98 10.27
CA LYS A 343 -13.21 12.70 9.29
C LYS A 343 -12.46 13.89 8.70
N ARG A 344 -11.85 14.70 9.56
CA ARG A 344 -11.08 15.87 9.13
C ARG A 344 -9.90 15.52 8.23
N ALA A 345 -9.20 14.41 8.50
CA ALA A 345 -8.13 13.90 7.64
C ALA A 345 -8.63 13.64 6.22
N SER A 346 -9.76 12.94 6.07
CA SER A 346 -10.37 12.70 4.76
C SER A 346 -10.82 13.98 4.06
N GLU A 347 -11.46 14.91 4.77
CA GLU A 347 -11.90 16.20 4.22
C GLU A 347 -10.73 17.00 3.66
N ILE A 348 -9.61 17.09 4.41
CA ILE A 348 -8.41 17.81 3.98
C ILE A 348 -7.72 17.09 2.81
N ALA A 349 -7.64 15.76 2.83
CA ALA A 349 -7.04 15.00 1.72
C ALA A 349 -7.77 15.28 0.39
N VAL A 350 -9.12 15.31 0.43
CA VAL A 350 -9.94 15.64 -0.75
C VAL A 350 -9.77 17.10 -1.16
N LEU A 351 -9.75 18.02 -0.19
CA LEU A 351 -9.54 19.45 -0.45
C LEU A 351 -8.19 19.69 -1.13
N ASN A 352 -7.11 19.12 -0.60
CA ASN A 352 -5.76 19.27 -1.12
C ASN A 352 -5.63 18.71 -2.55
N ALA A 353 -6.23 17.56 -2.84
CA ALA A 353 -6.21 16.98 -4.18
C ALA A 353 -6.92 17.87 -5.21
N ASN A 354 -8.09 18.43 -4.85
CA ASN A 354 -8.79 19.36 -5.73
C ASN A 354 -8.06 20.70 -5.87
N TYR A 355 -7.38 21.15 -4.81
CA TYR A 355 -6.54 22.35 -4.88
C TYR A 355 -5.39 22.17 -5.89
N VAL A 356 -4.64 21.08 -5.79
CA VAL A 356 -3.57 20.75 -6.76
C VAL A 356 -4.15 20.61 -8.17
N LYS A 357 -5.28 19.95 -8.32
CA LYS A 357 -5.97 19.80 -9.60
C LYS A 357 -6.27 21.15 -10.25
N GLU A 358 -6.87 22.09 -9.52
CA GLU A 358 -7.21 23.42 -10.05
C GLU A 358 -5.97 24.24 -10.39
N ARG A 359 -4.89 24.16 -9.58
CA ARG A 359 -3.62 24.86 -9.85
C ARG A 359 -2.95 24.38 -11.14
N LEU A 360 -3.05 23.08 -11.46
CA LEU A 360 -2.32 22.47 -12.60
C LEU A 360 -3.15 22.31 -13.88
N ARG A 361 -4.47 22.45 -13.85
CA ARG A 361 -5.37 22.16 -14.96
C ARG A 361 -5.10 22.94 -16.25
N ALA A 362 -4.52 24.12 -16.16
CA ALA A 362 -4.16 24.93 -17.33
C ALA A 362 -2.86 24.43 -18.01
N HIS A 363 -2.05 23.67 -17.29
CA HIS A 363 -0.68 23.31 -17.70
C HIS A 363 -0.54 21.85 -18.14
N TYR A 364 -1.40 20.96 -17.65
CA TYR A 364 -1.46 19.54 -18.00
C TYR A 364 -2.88 19.15 -18.40
N ASP A 365 -3.02 18.16 -19.29
CA ASP A 365 -4.34 17.69 -19.70
C ASP A 365 -5.02 16.96 -18.52
N LEU A 366 -6.33 17.18 -18.40
CA LEU A 366 -7.17 16.56 -17.37
C LEU A 366 -8.22 15.66 -18.06
N PRO A 367 -7.94 14.36 -18.26
CA PRO A 367 -8.81 13.47 -19.01
C PRO A 367 -10.21 13.32 -18.43
N TYR A 368 -10.31 13.40 -17.10
CA TYR A 368 -11.57 13.31 -16.36
C TYR A 368 -11.75 14.54 -15.48
N ASP A 369 -12.36 15.60 -16.03
CA ASP A 369 -12.56 16.86 -15.30
C ASP A 369 -13.80 16.78 -14.39
N ARG A 370 -13.61 16.05 -13.29
CA ARG A 370 -14.59 15.92 -12.20
C ARG A 370 -13.94 16.35 -10.88
N ILE A 371 -14.76 16.59 -9.85
CA ILE A 371 -14.28 16.69 -8.47
C ILE A 371 -13.62 15.33 -8.15
N CYS A 372 -12.33 15.38 -7.83
CA CYS A 372 -11.58 14.20 -7.41
C CYS A 372 -11.70 14.01 -5.88
N MET A 373 -11.38 12.82 -5.45
CA MET A 373 -11.26 12.49 -4.03
C MET A 373 -9.85 12.84 -3.53
N HIS A 374 -9.08 11.90 -3.01
CA HIS A 374 -7.78 12.12 -2.37
C HIS A 374 -6.60 12.28 -3.34
N GLU A 375 -6.77 11.98 -4.60
CA GLU A 375 -5.75 12.06 -5.65
C GLU A 375 -6.33 12.60 -6.96
N CYS A 376 -5.49 13.14 -7.82
CA CYS A 376 -5.86 13.62 -9.14
C CYS A 376 -4.91 13.06 -10.21
N VAL A 377 -5.45 12.82 -11.41
CA VAL A 377 -4.71 12.22 -12.52
C VAL A 377 -4.72 13.17 -13.72
N PHE A 378 -3.53 13.60 -14.11
CA PHE A 378 -3.28 14.36 -15.33
C PHE A 378 -2.69 13.48 -16.43
N SER A 379 -2.59 14.03 -17.62
CA SER A 379 -1.90 13.43 -18.75
C SER A 379 -0.86 14.37 -19.33
N GLY A 380 0.35 13.86 -19.57
CA GLY A 380 1.43 14.53 -20.30
C GLY A 380 1.32 14.44 -21.82
N LYS A 381 0.18 13.94 -22.35
CA LYS A 381 -0.02 13.71 -23.81
C LYS A 381 0.19 14.97 -24.64
N ARG A 382 -0.20 16.13 -24.12
CA ARG A 382 0.03 17.42 -24.80
C ARG A 382 1.52 17.72 -24.94
N GLN A 383 2.30 17.53 -23.87
CA GLN A 383 3.75 17.74 -23.84
C GLN A 383 4.46 16.81 -24.85
N VAL A 384 4.04 15.55 -24.91
CA VAL A 384 4.58 14.62 -25.92
C VAL A 384 4.28 15.10 -27.35
N LYS A 385 3.05 15.53 -27.61
CA LYS A 385 2.63 15.98 -28.94
C LYS A 385 3.36 17.26 -29.39
N GLU A 386 3.55 18.22 -28.48
CA GLU A 386 4.10 19.55 -28.80
C GLU A 386 5.62 19.55 -28.83
N SER A 387 6.30 18.76 -28.02
CA SER A 387 7.77 18.85 -27.81
C SER A 387 8.49 17.49 -27.75
N GLY A 388 7.76 16.37 -27.78
CA GLY A 388 8.32 15.04 -27.60
C GLY A 388 8.85 14.78 -26.19
N VAL A 389 8.41 15.56 -25.18
CA VAL A 389 8.75 15.36 -23.78
C VAL A 389 7.73 14.40 -23.15
N HIS A 390 8.20 13.26 -22.67
CA HIS A 390 7.39 12.24 -22.01
C HIS A 390 7.20 12.50 -20.53
N THR A 391 6.20 11.91 -19.94
CA THR A 391 5.93 12.00 -18.49
C THR A 391 7.12 11.54 -17.66
N SER A 392 7.89 10.54 -18.13
CA SER A 392 9.14 10.12 -17.47
C SER A 392 10.20 11.23 -17.44
N ASP A 393 10.25 12.11 -18.45
CA ASP A 393 11.16 13.23 -18.47
C ASP A 393 10.77 14.28 -17.42
N ILE A 394 9.46 14.58 -17.32
CA ILE A 394 8.90 15.46 -16.30
C ILE A 394 9.22 14.92 -14.90
N ALA A 395 9.02 13.61 -14.68
CA ALA A 395 9.33 12.94 -13.43
C ALA A 395 10.84 13.04 -13.07
N LYS A 396 11.74 12.87 -14.05
CA LYS A 396 13.18 13.05 -13.86
C LYS A 396 13.54 14.52 -13.58
N ARG A 397 12.84 15.47 -14.20
CA ARG A 397 13.08 16.90 -13.96
C ARG A 397 12.66 17.32 -12.55
N LEU A 398 11.58 16.73 -11.98
CA LEU A 398 11.18 16.95 -10.59
C LEU A 398 12.30 16.59 -9.59
N LEU A 399 13.11 15.57 -9.87
CA LEU A 399 14.26 15.22 -9.03
C LEU A 399 15.28 16.36 -8.95
N ASP A 400 15.49 17.11 -10.04
CA ASP A 400 16.39 18.27 -10.05
C ASP A 400 15.88 19.42 -9.18
N TYR A 401 14.57 19.51 -9.00
CA TYR A 401 13.92 20.45 -8.09
C TYR A 401 13.81 19.93 -6.64
N GLY A 402 14.34 18.74 -6.36
CA GLY A 402 14.37 18.16 -5.01
C GLY A 402 13.07 17.47 -4.59
N TYR A 403 12.17 17.18 -5.52
CA TYR A 403 10.93 16.44 -5.24
C TYR A 403 11.06 14.97 -5.62
N HIS A 404 10.42 14.11 -4.85
CA HIS A 404 10.10 12.78 -5.33
C HIS A 404 9.03 12.88 -6.42
N PRO A 405 9.16 12.18 -7.56
CA PRO A 405 8.15 12.26 -8.61
C PRO A 405 6.83 11.59 -8.17
N PRO A 406 5.69 12.04 -8.72
CA PRO A 406 4.42 11.33 -8.59
C PRO A 406 4.43 9.99 -9.31
N THR A 407 3.37 9.21 -9.17
CA THR A 407 3.16 7.99 -9.95
C THR A 407 2.93 8.35 -11.42
N ILE A 408 3.68 7.70 -12.31
CA ILE A 408 3.58 7.92 -13.76
C ILE A 408 3.15 6.64 -14.48
N TYR A 409 2.54 6.81 -15.68
CA TYR A 409 2.04 5.70 -16.53
C TYR A 409 0.99 4.81 -15.87
N PHE A 410 0.35 5.28 -14.82
CA PHE A 410 -0.74 4.62 -14.13
C PHE A 410 -1.80 5.65 -13.70
N PRO A 411 -3.11 5.36 -13.83
CA PRO A 411 -3.72 4.12 -14.34
C PRO A 411 -3.56 3.96 -15.87
N LEU A 412 -3.54 2.72 -16.35
CA LEU A 412 -3.24 2.38 -17.75
C LEU A 412 -4.22 2.97 -18.78
N ILE A 413 -5.44 3.30 -18.35
CA ILE A 413 -6.45 3.92 -19.23
C ILE A 413 -6.16 5.39 -19.55
N VAL A 414 -5.20 6.01 -18.87
CA VAL A 414 -4.75 7.39 -19.12
C VAL A 414 -3.37 7.34 -19.78
N PRO A 415 -3.25 7.67 -21.07
CA PRO A 415 -1.94 7.79 -21.72
C PRO A 415 -1.10 8.88 -21.06
N GLU A 416 0.20 8.63 -20.85
CA GLU A 416 1.14 9.56 -20.21
C GLU A 416 0.61 10.07 -18.86
N ALA A 417 0.05 9.17 -18.05
CA ALA A 417 -0.54 9.52 -16.76
C ALA A 417 0.48 10.12 -15.78
N ILE A 418 0.02 11.11 -15.01
CA ILE A 418 0.69 11.71 -13.86
C ILE A 418 -0.34 11.71 -12.72
N MET A 419 -0.15 10.84 -11.73
CA MET A 419 -1.07 10.68 -10.60
C MET A 419 -0.46 11.30 -9.35
N ILE A 420 -1.13 12.29 -8.80
CA ILE A 420 -0.66 13.07 -7.63
C ILE A 420 -1.61 12.85 -6.46
N GLU A 421 -1.09 12.39 -5.34
CA GLU A 421 -1.80 12.27 -4.07
C GLU A 421 -1.14 13.20 -3.03
N PRO A 422 -1.71 14.40 -2.78
CA PRO A 422 -1.11 15.35 -1.85
C PRO A 422 -1.31 14.99 -0.38
N ASN A 423 -2.28 14.13 -0.06
CA ASN A 423 -2.74 13.75 1.27
C ASN A 423 -3.14 14.94 2.19
N GLU A 424 -3.47 14.67 3.45
CA GLU A 424 -3.92 15.68 4.41
C GLU A 424 -2.79 16.31 5.23
N THR A 425 -1.60 15.75 5.18
CA THR A 425 -0.49 16.18 6.05
C THR A 425 0.32 17.34 5.50
N GLU A 426 0.11 17.68 4.23
CA GLU A 426 0.84 18.75 3.56
C GLU A 426 0.19 20.12 3.81
N SER A 427 1.03 21.12 4.07
CA SER A 427 0.58 22.51 4.19
C SER A 427 0.26 23.12 2.83
N LYS A 428 -0.52 24.20 2.84
CA LYS A 428 -0.82 24.97 1.61
C LYS A 428 0.46 25.47 0.94
N GLU A 429 1.43 25.92 1.72
CA GLU A 429 2.72 26.44 1.23
C GLU A 429 3.53 25.34 0.53
N THR A 430 3.52 24.12 1.07
CA THR A 430 4.15 22.94 0.44
C THR A 430 3.48 22.64 -0.90
N LEU A 431 2.15 22.63 -0.93
CA LEU A 431 1.38 22.37 -2.15
C LEU A 431 1.58 23.48 -3.20
N ASP A 432 1.65 24.75 -2.78
CA ASP A 432 1.95 25.88 -3.68
C ASP A 432 3.32 25.71 -4.31
N ALA A 433 4.36 25.46 -3.52
CA ALA A 433 5.72 25.28 -4.02
C ALA A 433 5.84 24.11 -5.01
N PHE A 434 5.15 23.00 -4.74
CA PHE A 434 5.09 21.87 -5.66
C PHE A 434 4.35 22.22 -6.96
N CYS A 435 3.20 22.87 -6.88
CA CYS A 435 2.47 23.32 -8.06
C CYS A 435 3.27 24.31 -8.90
N ASP A 436 3.93 25.26 -8.28
CA ASP A 436 4.78 26.24 -8.97
C ASP A 436 5.94 25.55 -9.70
N THR A 437 6.54 24.53 -9.09
CA THR A 437 7.55 23.68 -9.73
C THR A 437 6.99 22.93 -10.94
N MET A 438 5.82 22.31 -10.82
CA MET A 438 5.17 21.64 -11.96
C MET A 438 4.83 22.61 -13.10
N ILE A 439 4.39 23.83 -12.75
CA ILE A 439 4.12 24.90 -13.72
C ILE A 439 5.42 25.36 -14.41
N ALA A 440 6.50 25.53 -13.64
CA ALA A 440 7.81 25.89 -14.19
C ALA A 440 8.30 24.82 -15.18
N ILE A 441 8.19 23.53 -14.83
CA ILE A 441 8.55 22.41 -15.73
C ILE A 441 7.70 22.45 -17.00
N ALA A 442 6.40 22.74 -16.91
CA ALA A 442 5.55 22.88 -18.08
C ALA A 442 5.96 24.07 -18.98
N GLY A 443 6.52 25.13 -18.39
CA GLY A 443 7.17 26.23 -19.10
C GLY A 443 8.47 25.79 -19.80
N GLU A 444 9.36 25.11 -19.07
CA GLU A 444 10.62 24.56 -19.61
C GLU A 444 10.36 23.61 -20.80
N VAL A 445 9.30 22.81 -20.74
CA VAL A 445 8.90 21.90 -21.86
C VAL A 445 8.66 22.69 -23.13
N LYS A 446 8.11 23.91 -23.07
CA LYS A 446 7.83 24.76 -24.23
C LYS A 446 9.06 25.51 -24.70
N GLU A 447 9.82 26.05 -23.74
CA GLU A 447 10.96 26.97 -24.03
C GLU A 447 12.25 26.19 -24.35
N ASN A 448 12.51 25.10 -23.63
CA ASN A 448 13.72 24.29 -23.77
C ASN A 448 13.47 22.80 -23.48
N PRO A 449 12.80 22.08 -24.37
CA PRO A 449 12.46 20.67 -24.14
C PRO A 449 13.67 19.76 -23.92
N GLU A 450 14.83 20.10 -24.49
CA GLU A 450 16.06 19.30 -24.32
C GLU A 450 16.60 19.36 -22.89
N LEU A 451 16.38 20.46 -22.17
CA LEU A 451 16.68 20.53 -20.73
C LEU A 451 15.90 19.47 -19.94
N VAL A 452 14.60 19.34 -20.22
CA VAL A 452 13.73 18.37 -19.53
C VAL A 452 14.07 16.94 -19.94
N LYS A 453 14.32 16.69 -21.22
CA LYS A 453 14.73 15.36 -21.73
C LYS A 453 16.09 14.90 -21.18
N SER A 454 16.98 15.81 -20.88
CA SER A 454 18.31 15.48 -20.31
C SER A 454 18.32 15.30 -18.80
N ALA A 455 17.22 15.62 -18.10
CA ALA A 455 17.10 15.45 -16.66
C ALA A 455 17.18 13.95 -16.25
N PRO A 456 17.65 13.63 -15.02
CA PRO A 456 18.06 14.53 -13.95
C PRO A 456 19.49 15.05 -14.16
N LEU A 457 19.73 16.30 -13.77
CA LEU A 457 21.01 16.98 -13.95
C LEU A 457 21.81 17.16 -12.64
N THR A 458 21.10 17.27 -11.52
CA THR A 458 21.67 17.59 -10.20
C THR A 458 21.84 16.39 -9.28
N THR A 459 21.27 15.25 -9.64
CA THR A 459 21.34 14.01 -8.83
C THR A 459 22.70 13.32 -8.96
N ALA A 460 23.05 12.51 -7.96
CA ALA A 460 24.32 11.78 -7.92
C ALA A 460 24.48 10.77 -9.09
N VAL A 461 23.38 10.32 -9.65
CA VAL A 461 23.29 9.38 -10.77
C VAL A 461 22.38 9.99 -11.83
N ARG A 462 22.80 9.94 -13.07
CA ARG A 462 22.00 10.37 -14.24
C ARG A 462 20.96 9.31 -14.61
N ARG A 463 20.42 9.36 -15.82
CA ARG A 463 19.52 8.33 -16.34
C ARG A 463 20.18 6.96 -16.31
N LEU A 464 19.47 6.00 -15.78
CA LEU A 464 19.87 4.60 -15.71
C LEU A 464 19.34 3.87 -16.95
N ASP A 465 20.01 2.79 -17.32
CA ASP A 465 19.49 1.82 -18.27
C ASP A 465 18.49 0.90 -17.57
N ASP A 466 17.24 1.35 -17.48
CA ASP A 466 16.16 0.65 -16.78
C ASP A 466 15.86 -0.73 -17.45
N VAL A 467 16.10 -0.84 -18.76
CA VAL A 467 15.89 -2.08 -19.51
C VAL A 467 16.94 -3.12 -19.13
N LYS A 468 18.22 -2.71 -19.11
CA LYS A 468 19.30 -3.60 -18.68
C LYS A 468 19.15 -4.00 -17.23
N ALA A 469 18.85 -3.04 -16.34
CA ALA A 469 18.62 -3.31 -14.91
C ALA A 469 17.51 -4.33 -14.66
N ALA A 470 16.46 -4.32 -15.48
CA ALA A 470 15.34 -5.25 -15.35
C ALA A 470 15.61 -6.64 -15.96
N ARG A 471 16.37 -6.69 -17.08
CA ARG A 471 16.62 -7.94 -17.82
C ARG A 471 17.89 -8.68 -17.40
N GLU A 472 18.89 -7.93 -16.98
CA GLU A 472 20.22 -8.43 -16.63
C GLU A 472 20.64 -7.86 -15.27
N PRO A 473 19.87 -8.15 -14.17
CA PRO A 473 20.20 -7.60 -12.86
C PRO A 473 21.52 -8.17 -12.35
N ASP A 474 22.50 -7.30 -12.14
CA ASP A 474 23.74 -7.61 -11.45
C ASP A 474 23.62 -7.09 -10.01
N VAL A 475 23.34 -8.02 -9.09
CA VAL A 475 23.07 -7.72 -7.66
C VAL A 475 24.15 -8.31 -6.74
N CYS A 476 25.18 -8.91 -7.29
CA CYS A 476 26.30 -9.47 -6.56
C CYS A 476 27.49 -8.51 -6.52
N TRP A 477 28.21 -8.52 -5.40
CA TRP A 477 29.57 -7.99 -5.34
C TRP A 477 30.51 -9.08 -5.91
N GLY A 478 31.23 -8.74 -6.96
CA GLY A 478 32.20 -9.62 -7.61
C GLY A 478 33.36 -8.84 -8.18
#